data_0e4663368c457818ec8b392fae2c0a8c
#
_entry.id   0e4663368c457818ec8b392fae2c0a8c
#
_cell.length_a   1.000
_cell.length_b   1.000
_cell.length_c   1.000
_cell.angle_alpha   90.00
_cell.angle_beta   90.00
_cell.angle_gamma   90.00
#
_symmetry.space_group_name_H-M   'P 1'
#
loop_
_entity.id
_entity.type
_entity.pdbx_description
1 polymer ?
#
loop_
_entity_poly.entity_id
_entity_poly.type
_entity_poly.pdbx_seq_one_letter_code
_entity_poly.pdbx_strand_id
1 'polypeptide(L)'
;MEVNEFYREWLTRSGFVECESTQNFSPAGKLYLAPKELACGYYWVYGEKDLFDIKIHDFYFFEDHFISLTTPECLSITYYDSVSGEELTPYRRLTAGCVKTFHGGHALYQSIMHKNIPIRSVGIEVFPAYYEKYLRESYPDDYLPPNEAFRRIGQTLDFPEMSRLLRQVWEYKGEGIPAKL
;
A
#
# COMPACT_ATOMS: atom_id res chain seq x y z
N MET A 1 16.95 -8.63 -0.82
CA MET A 1 15.77 -7.77 -0.81
C MET A 1 14.74 -8.39 0.12
N GLU A 2 14.34 -7.68 1.16
CA GLU A 2 13.44 -8.20 2.18
C GLU A 2 12.24 -7.25 2.27
N VAL A 3 11.05 -7.79 2.09
CA VAL A 3 9.78 -7.12 2.38
C VAL A 3 9.75 -6.80 3.87
N ASN A 4 9.18 -5.65 4.24
CA ASN A 4 9.02 -5.27 5.64
C ASN A 4 8.33 -6.39 6.42
N GLU A 5 8.92 -6.76 7.55
CA GLU A 5 8.47 -7.89 8.37
C GLU A 5 7.03 -7.76 8.83
N PHE A 6 6.58 -6.52 9.08
CA PHE A 6 5.20 -6.22 9.44
C PHE A 6 4.19 -6.75 8.40
N TYR A 7 4.41 -6.49 7.10
CA TYR A 7 3.50 -6.94 6.05
C TYR A 7 3.51 -8.44 5.89
N ARG A 8 4.68 -9.05 5.96
CA ARG A 8 4.80 -10.50 5.90
C ARG A 8 4.02 -11.16 7.04
N GLU A 9 4.20 -10.67 8.26
CA GLU A 9 3.49 -11.21 9.43
C GLU A 9 1.98 -10.98 9.33
N TRP A 10 1.56 -9.76 8.95
CA TRP A 10 0.14 -9.45 8.83
C TRP A 10 -0.54 -10.29 7.75
N LEU A 11 0.04 -10.42 6.56
CA LEU A 11 -0.49 -11.25 5.48
C LEU A 11 -0.61 -12.72 5.91
N THR A 12 0.43 -13.26 6.54
CA THR A 12 0.43 -14.64 7.03
C THR A 12 -0.64 -14.86 8.10
N ARG A 13 -0.77 -13.96 9.06
CA ARG A 13 -1.82 -14.03 10.09
C ARG A 13 -3.22 -13.90 9.52
N SER A 14 -3.37 -13.17 8.43
CA SER A 14 -4.64 -13.02 7.68
C SER A 14 -4.92 -14.20 6.74
N GLY A 15 -4.08 -15.23 6.75
CA GLY A 15 -4.26 -16.45 5.97
C GLY A 15 -3.77 -16.36 4.53
N PHE A 16 -3.14 -15.27 4.13
CA PHE A 16 -2.50 -15.19 2.81
C PHE A 16 -1.29 -16.13 2.75
N VAL A 17 -1.12 -16.79 1.61
CA VAL A 17 -0.05 -17.77 1.38
C VAL A 17 0.95 -17.21 0.39
N GLU A 18 2.22 -17.11 0.81
CA GLU A 18 3.32 -16.74 -0.09
C GLU A 18 3.50 -17.81 -1.16
N CYS A 19 3.61 -17.39 -2.41
CA CYS A 19 3.79 -18.23 -3.57
C CYS A 19 5.03 -17.82 -4.35
N GLU A 20 5.58 -18.75 -5.12
CA GLU A 20 6.57 -18.41 -6.12
C GLU A 20 5.95 -17.44 -7.15
N SER A 21 6.75 -16.46 -7.58
CA SER A 21 6.33 -15.50 -8.59
C SER A 21 5.98 -16.23 -9.89
N THR A 22 4.81 -15.95 -10.43
CA THR A 22 4.40 -16.45 -11.75
C THR A 22 4.94 -15.55 -12.85
N GLN A 23 4.79 -15.96 -14.12
CA GLN A 23 5.24 -15.17 -15.28
C GLN A 23 4.65 -13.76 -15.37
N ASN A 24 3.54 -13.51 -14.62
CA ASN A 24 2.84 -12.22 -14.63
C ASN A 24 3.32 -11.26 -13.55
N PHE A 25 4.31 -11.63 -12.74
CA PHE A 25 4.82 -10.81 -11.65
C PHE A 25 6.33 -10.78 -11.66
N SER A 26 6.88 -9.61 -11.38
CA SER A 26 8.33 -9.48 -11.20
C SER A 26 8.83 -10.40 -10.07
N PRO A 27 9.86 -11.21 -10.32
CA PRO A 27 10.48 -12.05 -9.29
C PRO A 27 11.19 -11.22 -8.20
N ALA A 28 11.32 -9.92 -8.40
CA ALA A 28 11.88 -9.00 -7.41
C ALA A 28 10.94 -8.80 -6.21
N GLY A 29 9.62 -8.99 -6.39
CA GLY A 29 8.64 -8.90 -5.31
C GLY A 29 8.20 -10.26 -4.80
N LYS A 30 7.34 -10.24 -3.79
CA LYS A 30 6.70 -11.40 -3.18
C LYS A 30 5.22 -11.41 -3.53
N LEU A 31 4.74 -12.56 -3.97
CA LEU A 31 3.33 -12.80 -4.29
C LEU A 31 2.68 -13.57 -3.15
N TYR A 32 1.52 -13.09 -2.72
CA TYR A 32 0.67 -13.75 -1.73
C TYR A 32 -0.71 -13.99 -2.32
N LEU A 33 -1.20 -15.20 -2.25
CA LEU A 33 -2.57 -15.52 -2.65
C LEU A 33 -3.51 -15.41 -1.46
N ALA A 34 -4.70 -14.88 -1.73
CA ALA A 34 -5.74 -14.76 -0.72
C ALA A 34 -6.22 -16.14 -0.24
N PRO A 35 -6.62 -16.27 1.05
CA PRO A 35 -7.16 -17.51 1.60
C PRO A 35 -8.47 -17.88 0.90
N LYS A 36 -8.54 -19.07 0.31
CA LYS A 36 -9.64 -19.53 -0.57
C LYS A 36 -11.01 -19.56 0.12
N GLU A 37 -11.03 -19.71 1.42
CA GLU A 37 -12.26 -19.76 2.22
C GLU A 37 -12.82 -18.36 2.53
N LEU A 38 -11.97 -17.32 2.42
CA LEU A 38 -12.30 -15.96 2.85
C LEU A 38 -12.33 -14.97 1.69
N ALA A 39 -11.45 -15.15 0.71
CA ALA A 39 -11.19 -14.18 -0.33
C ALA A 39 -10.69 -14.82 -1.62
N CYS A 40 -10.66 -14.06 -2.70
CA CYS A 40 -10.08 -14.47 -3.97
C CYS A 40 -9.22 -13.34 -4.53
N GLY A 41 -8.04 -13.70 -5.06
CA GLY A 41 -7.12 -12.77 -5.67
C GLY A 41 -5.73 -12.81 -5.04
N TYR A 42 -5.02 -11.70 -5.13
CA TYR A 42 -3.62 -11.66 -4.71
C TYR A 42 -3.21 -10.32 -4.12
N TYR A 43 -2.11 -10.38 -3.38
CA TYR A 43 -1.35 -9.26 -2.86
C TYR A 43 0.10 -9.44 -3.31
N TRP A 44 0.64 -8.46 -4.04
CA TRP A 44 2.04 -8.47 -4.41
C TRP A 44 2.76 -7.31 -3.73
N VAL A 45 3.95 -7.55 -3.23
CA VAL A 45 4.75 -6.53 -2.54
C VAL A 45 6.21 -6.60 -2.97
N TYR A 46 6.77 -5.45 -3.23
CA TYR A 46 8.18 -5.22 -3.48
C TYR A 46 8.69 -4.18 -2.51
N GLY A 47 9.86 -4.37 -1.93
CA GLY A 47 10.38 -3.40 -0.98
C GLY A 47 11.87 -3.51 -0.72
N GLU A 48 12.39 -2.46 -0.14
CA GLU A 48 13.71 -2.38 0.44
C GLU A 48 13.54 -2.16 1.94
N LYS A 49 14.05 -3.11 2.72
CA LYS A 49 13.88 -3.14 4.17
C LYS A 49 14.18 -1.77 4.80
N ASP A 50 13.26 -1.33 5.65
CA ASP A 50 13.31 -0.08 6.40
C ASP A 50 13.31 1.23 5.56
N LEU A 51 13.26 1.12 4.23
CA LEU A 51 13.21 2.27 3.34
C LEU A 51 11.83 2.48 2.76
N PHE A 52 11.32 1.51 1.99
CA PHE A 52 10.01 1.62 1.35
C PHE A 52 9.43 0.27 0.96
N ASP A 53 8.11 0.23 0.79
CA ASP A 53 7.37 -0.86 0.15
C ASP A 53 6.46 -0.32 -0.95
N ILE A 54 6.37 -1.07 -2.06
CA ILE A 54 5.38 -0.89 -3.12
C ILE A 54 4.44 -2.08 -3.07
N LYS A 55 3.14 -1.82 -2.99
CA LYS A 55 2.11 -2.84 -2.81
C LYS A 55 1.09 -2.79 -3.92
N ILE A 56 0.70 -3.95 -4.41
CA ILE A 56 -0.39 -4.10 -5.37
C ILE A 56 -1.42 -5.05 -4.78
N HIS A 57 -2.64 -4.60 -4.67
CA HIS A 57 -3.79 -5.38 -4.22
C HIS A 57 -4.72 -5.63 -5.40
N ASP A 58 -5.09 -6.88 -5.63
CA ASP A 58 -6.15 -7.27 -6.53
C ASP A 58 -6.85 -8.51 -5.96
N PHE A 59 -7.71 -8.28 -5.00
CA PHE A 59 -8.48 -9.33 -4.35
C PHE A 59 -9.82 -8.80 -3.84
N TYR A 60 -10.73 -9.70 -3.49
CA TYR A 60 -12.00 -9.35 -2.85
C TYR A 60 -12.36 -10.38 -1.79
N PHE A 61 -13.09 -9.96 -0.77
CA PHE A 61 -13.65 -10.81 0.26
C PHE A 61 -15.01 -11.34 -0.16
N PHE A 62 -15.36 -12.57 0.28
CA PHE A 62 -16.67 -13.19 0.02
C PHE A 62 -17.76 -12.67 0.94
N GLU A 63 -17.38 -12.18 2.13
CA GLU A 63 -18.24 -11.52 3.10
C GLU A 63 -17.63 -10.18 3.52
N ASP A 64 -18.44 -9.29 4.10
CA ASP A 64 -17.91 -8.04 4.67
C ASP A 64 -16.81 -8.36 5.68
N HIS A 65 -15.65 -7.72 5.53
CA HIS A 65 -14.46 -8.09 6.28
C HIS A 65 -13.93 -6.93 7.11
N PHE A 66 -13.86 -7.16 8.42
CA PHE A 66 -13.28 -6.21 9.36
C PHE A 66 -11.76 -6.40 9.45
N ILE A 67 -11.03 -5.33 9.19
CA ILE A 67 -9.58 -5.26 9.34
C ILE A 67 -9.25 -4.41 10.56
N SER A 68 -8.39 -4.92 11.42
CA SER A 68 -7.85 -4.18 12.56
C SER A 68 -6.37 -4.49 12.72
N LEU A 69 -5.54 -3.47 12.61
CA LEU A 69 -4.09 -3.62 12.72
C LEU A 69 -3.44 -2.36 13.28
N THR A 70 -2.30 -2.51 13.92
CA THR A 70 -1.47 -1.38 14.35
C THR A 70 -0.40 -1.15 13.28
N THR A 71 -0.48 -0.01 12.62
CA THR A 71 0.44 0.32 11.52
C THR A 71 1.80 0.77 12.05
N PRO A 72 2.91 0.38 11.40
CA PRO A 72 4.22 0.94 11.71
C PRO A 72 4.27 2.43 11.39
N GLU A 73 5.29 3.11 11.87
CA GLU A 73 5.55 4.47 11.43
C GLU A 73 5.95 4.50 9.97
N CYS A 74 5.10 5.10 9.14
CA CYS A 74 5.31 5.21 7.70
C CYS A 74 4.46 6.33 7.11
N LEU A 75 4.84 6.76 5.93
CA LEU A 75 4.03 7.59 5.05
C LEU A 75 3.48 6.70 3.94
N SER A 76 2.16 6.55 3.89
CA SER A 76 1.49 5.73 2.87
C SER A 76 0.73 6.60 1.88
N ILE A 77 0.92 6.31 0.60
CA ILE A 77 0.19 6.91 -0.51
C ILE A 77 -0.40 5.77 -1.31
N THR A 78 -1.72 5.69 -1.41
CA THR A 78 -2.42 4.61 -2.10
C THR A 78 -3.42 5.16 -3.10
N TYR A 79 -3.32 4.71 -4.34
CA TYR A 79 -4.35 4.90 -5.37
C TYR A 79 -5.28 3.70 -5.39
N TYR A 80 -6.59 3.95 -5.35
CA TYR A 80 -7.62 2.92 -5.49
C TYR A 80 -8.27 3.01 -6.88
N ASP A 81 -8.07 1.99 -7.71
CA ASP A 81 -8.81 1.81 -8.95
C ASP A 81 -10.21 1.26 -8.68
N SER A 82 -10.32 0.35 -7.71
CA SER A 82 -11.59 -0.19 -7.22
C SER A 82 -11.49 -0.42 -5.72
N VAL A 83 -12.51 -0.02 -4.98
CA VAL A 83 -12.67 -0.31 -3.55
C VAL A 83 -14.09 0.06 -3.10
N SER A 84 -14.59 -0.65 -2.11
CA SER A 84 -15.77 -0.23 -1.34
C SER A 84 -15.59 -0.63 0.13
N GLY A 85 -15.81 0.31 1.03
CA GLY A 85 -15.64 0.11 2.46
C GLY A 85 -15.59 1.40 3.25
N GLU A 86 -15.34 1.28 4.53
CA GLU A 86 -15.17 2.40 5.45
C GLU A 86 -13.91 2.23 6.29
N GLU A 87 -13.16 3.30 6.47
CA GLU A 87 -12.20 3.45 7.57
C GLU A 87 -12.94 3.97 8.81
N LEU A 88 -12.62 3.45 9.98
CA LEU A 88 -13.36 3.75 11.20
C LEU A 88 -12.66 4.73 12.15
N THR A 89 -11.35 4.93 11.98
CA THR A 89 -10.51 5.76 12.88
C THR A 89 -9.53 6.68 12.13
N PRO A 90 -9.93 7.91 11.76
CA PRO A 90 -11.25 8.50 11.80
C PRO A 90 -12.19 7.91 10.72
N TYR A 91 -13.49 8.07 10.92
CA TYR A 91 -14.45 7.58 9.94
C TYR A 91 -14.27 8.26 8.58
N ARG A 92 -14.09 7.45 7.54
CA ARG A 92 -14.04 7.88 6.14
C ARG A 92 -14.56 6.78 5.23
N ARG A 93 -15.29 7.18 4.21
CA ARG A 93 -15.68 6.25 3.16
C ARG A 93 -14.53 6.01 2.20
N LEU A 94 -14.26 4.75 1.86
CA LEU A 94 -13.33 4.39 0.80
C LEU A 94 -14.02 4.52 -0.55
N THR A 95 -13.38 5.26 -1.47
CA THR A 95 -13.91 5.50 -2.81
C THR A 95 -12.84 5.25 -3.85
N ALA A 96 -13.25 4.70 -4.99
CA ALA A 96 -12.37 4.48 -6.14
C ALA A 96 -12.02 5.80 -6.87
N GLY A 97 -10.98 5.76 -7.69
CA GLY A 97 -10.53 6.88 -8.51
C GLY A 97 -9.81 8.00 -7.75
N CYS A 98 -9.39 7.74 -6.51
CA CYS A 98 -8.71 8.74 -5.68
C CYS A 98 -7.40 8.23 -5.09
N VAL A 99 -6.51 9.16 -4.80
CA VAL A 99 -5.31 8.91 -3.98
C VAL A 99 -5.64 9.18 -2.52
N LYS A 100 -5.25 8.26 -1.66
CA LYS A 100 -5.30 8.43 -0.22
C LYS A 100 -3.92 8.49 0.36
N THR A 101 -3.73 9.36 1.32
CA THR A 101 -2.53 9.45 2.14
C THR A 101 -2.84 9.05 3.57
N PHE A 102 -1.90 8.34 4.17
CA PHE A 102 -2.00 7.91 5.56
C PHE A 102 -0.63 8.06 6.22
N HIS A 103 -0.64 8.58 7.44
CA HIS A 103 0.53 8.60 8.30
C HIS A 103 0.35 7.54 9.39
N GLY A 104 1.15 6.47 9.30
CA GLY A 104 1.26 5.47 10.36
C GLY A 104 2.04 6.03 11.55
N GLY A 105 2.09 5.29 12.64
CA GLY A 105 2.78 5.70 13.84
C GLY A 105 2.20 5.00 15.05
N HIS A 106 2.15 3.66 15.00
CA HIS A 106 1.55 2.82 16.03
C HIS A 106 0.06 3.13 16.31
N ALA A 107 -0.59 3.81 15.38
CA ALA A 107 -2.02 4.06 15.43
C ALA A 107 -2.81 2.81 15.06
N LEU A 108 -3.92 2.60 15.73
CA LEU A 108 -4.86 1.54 15.39
C LEU A 108 -5.60 1.92 14.10
N TYR A 109 -5.36 1.17 13.05
CA TYR A 109 -6.11 1.25 11.80
C TYR A 109 -7.26 0.25 11.82
N GLN A 110 -8.48 0.72 11.55
CA GLN A 110 -9.66 -0.14 11.48
C GLN A 110 -10.46 0.21 10.23
N SER A 111 -10.91 -0.83 9.52
CA SER A 111 -11.74 -0.67 8.34
C SER A 111 -12.69 -1.85 8.16
N ILE A 112 -13.78 -1.59 7.43
CA ILE A 112 -14.69 -2.61 6.91
C ILE A 112 -14.57 -2.59 5.40
N MET A 113 -14.24 -3.72 4.80
CA MET A 113 -14.24 -3.92 3.35
C MET A 113 -15.51 -4.65 2.95
N HIS A 114 -16.25 -4.09 1.98
CA HIS A 114 -17.50 -4.68 1.52
C HIS A 114 -17.24 -5.90 0.64
N LYS A 115 -18.05 -6.93 0.84
CA LYS A 115 -17.99 -8.19 0.12
C LYS A 115 -18.16 -8.04 -1.39
N ASN A 116 -17.53 -8.95 -2.13
CA ASN A 116 -17.67 -9.09 -3.58
C ASN A 116 -17.31 -7.83 -4.40
N ILE A 117 -16.67 -6.85 -3.77
CA ILE A 117 -16.14 -5.67 -4.45
C ILE A 117 -14.62 -5.79 -4.53
N PRO A 118 -14.02 -5.80 -5.73
CA PRO A 118 -12.57 -5.88 -5.85
C PRO A 118 -11.87 -4.70 -5.17
N ILE A 119 -10.87 -5.02 -4.36
CA ILE A 119 -9.91 -4.07 -3.84
C ILE A 119 -8.74 -4.06 -4.82
N ARG A 120 -8.76 -3.11 -5.76
CA ARG A 120 -7.68 -2.87 -6.70
C ARG A 120 -6.97 -1.60 -6.32
N SER A 121 -5.74 -1.74 -5.86
CA SER A 121 -4.97 -0.58 -5.43
C SER A 121 -3.48 -0.76 -5.62
N VAL A 122 -2.80 0.37 -5.80
CA VAL A 122 -1.34 0.49 -5.73
C VAL A 122 -1.01 1.42 -4.59
N GLY A 123 -0.18 0.96 -3.67
CA GLY A 123 0.30 1.75 -2.55
C GLY A 123 1.82 1.82 -2.53
N ILE A 124 2.33 2.96 -2.10
CA ILE A 124 3.73 3.15 -1.75
C ILE A 124 3.77 3.54 -0.29
N GLU A 125 4.62 2.87 0.47
CA GLU A 125 4.92 3.26 1.84
C GLU A 125 6.39 3.56 1.96
N VAL A 126 6.70 4.68 2.61
CA VAL A 126 8.08 5.07 2.94
C VAL A 126 8.24 5.14 4.45
N PHE A 127 9.36 4.65 4.94
CA PHE A 127 9.66 4.55 6.37
C PHE A 127 10.58 5.69 6.82
N PRO A 128 10.69 5.95 8.14
CA PRO A 128 11.49 7.06 8.68
C PRO A 128 12.91 7.14 8.14
N ALA A 129 13.60 6.01 7.97
CA ALA A 129 14.95 6.00 7.42
C ALA A 129 15.04 6.61 6.01
N TYR A 130 13.97 6.49 5.20
CA TYR A 130 13.93 7.10 3.88
C TYR A 130 13.65 8.61 3.96
N TYR A 131 12.58 9.03 4.64
CA TYR A 131 12.17 10.44 4.60
C TYR A 131 12.94 11.34 5.57
N GLU A 132 13.30 10.84 6.76
CA GLU A 132 14.04 11.66 7.73
C GLU A 132 15.54 11.75 7.47
N LYS A 133 16.10 10.73 6.83
CA LYS A 133 17.51 10.70 6.50
C LYS A 133 17.73 11.05 5.04
N TYR A 134 17.33 10.16 4.13
CA TYR A 134 17.66 10.30 2.70
C TYR A 134 17.08 11.57 2.09
N LEU A 135 15.78 11.85 2.25
CA LEU A 135 15.15 13.03 1.65
C LEU A 135 15.69 14.33 2.28
N ARG A 136 15.88 14.36 3.59
CA ARG A 136 16.44 15.53 4.27
C ARG A 136 17.87 15.86 3.82
N GLU A 137 18.71 14.84 3.65
CA GLU A 137 20.08 14.99 3.22
C GLU A 137 20.20 15.33 1.74
N SER A 138 19.35 14.73 0.90
CA SER A 138 19.42 14.89 -0.57
C SER A 138 18.70 16.15 -1.07
N TYR A 139 17.68 16.60 -0.35
CA TYR A 139 16.81 17.73 -0.76
C TYR A 139 16.53 18.67 0.41
N PRO A 140 17.59 19.26 1.06
CA PRO A 140 17.43 20.02 2.30
C PRO A 140 16.51 21.25 2.14
N ASP A 141 16.55 21.92 0.98
CA ASP A 141 15.77 23.13 0.71
C ASP A 141 14.27 22.83 0.44
N ASP A 142 13.97 21.63 -0.07
CA ASP A 142 12.61 21.18 -0.41
C ASP A 142 12.03 20.25 0.65
N TYR A 143 12.81 19.84 1.65
CA TYR A 143 12.37 18.90 2.67
C TYR A 143 11.33 19.53 3.59
N LEU A 144 10.20 18.86 3.70
CA LEU A 144 9.17 19.14 4.71
C LEU A 144 9.09 17.97 5.71
N PRO A 145 9.03 18.26 7.01
CA PRO A 145 8.74 17.22 7.99
C PRO A 145 7.42 16.50 7.64
N PRO A 146 7.33 15.18 7.85
CA PRO A 146 6.16 14.39 7.46
C PRO A 146 4.83 14.96 7.92
N ASN A 147 4.74 15.34 9.20
CA ASN A 147 3.52 15.94 9.77
C ASN A 147 3.07 17.23 9.05
N GLU A 148 4.01 18.02 8.55
CA GLU A 148 3.70 19.24 7.81
C GLU A 148 3.31 18.90 6.36
N ALA A 149 4.05 17.99 5.72
CA ALA A 149 3.75 17.54 4.38
C ALA A 149 2.33 16.94 4.30
N PHE A 150 1.97 16.06 5.22
CA PHE A 150 0.64 15.43 5.24
C PHE A 150 -0.49 16.39 5.58
N ARG A 151 -0.24 17.36 6.44
CA ARG A 151 -1.23 18.42 6.71
C ARG A 151 -1.53 19.26 5.46
N ARG A 152 -0.51 19.53 4.65
CA ARG A 152 -0.69 20.25 3.37
C ARG A 152 -1.41 19.38 2.34
N ILE A 153 -1.04 18.12 2.22
CA ILE A 153 -1.65 17.15 1.30
C ILE A 153 -3.10 16.84 1.69
N GLY A 154 -3.40 16.70 2.98
CA GLY A 154 -4.77 16.44 3.47
C GLY A 154 -5.79 17.52 3.11
N GLN A 155 -5.35 18.65 2.58
CA GLN A 155 -6.18 19.72 2.05
C GLN A 155 -6.34 19.68 0.52
N THR A 156 -5.59 18.82 -0.16
CA THR A 156 -5.56 18.71 -1.62
C THR A 156 -6.12 17.35 -2.03
N LEU A 157 -7.34 17.32 -2.53
CA LEU A 157 -8.05 16.07 -2.86
C LEU A 157 -7.69 15.48 -4.23
N ASP A 158 -6.87 16.17 -5.02
CA ASP A 158 -6.54 15.74 -6.37
C ASP A 158 -5.03 15.80 -6.63
N PHE A 159 -4.46 14.63 -6.96
CA PHE A 159 -3.07 14.45 -7.36
C PHE A 159 -3.00 13.71 -8.70
N PRO A 160 -3.33 14.36 -9.82
CA PRO A 160 -3.38 13.69 -11.12
C PRO A 160 -2.06 13.03 -11.50
N GLU A 161 -0.93 13.69 -11.23
CA GLU A 161 0.39 13.14 -11.51
C GLU A 161 0.72 11.92 -10.68
N MET A 162 0.42 11.95 -9.38
CA MET A 162 0.61 10.80 -8.51
C MET A 162 -0.29 9.62 -8.91
N SER A 163 -1.56 9.90 -9.22
CA SER A 163 -2.49 8.89 -9.75
C SER A 163 -1.96 8.26 -11.02
N ARG A 164 -1.41 9.06 -11.93
CA ARG A 164 -0.82 8.57 -13.17
C ARG A 164 0.41 7.69 -12.90
N LEU A 165 1.31 8.11 -12.02
CA LEU A 165 2.50 7.33 -11.67
C LEU A 165 2.13 6.00 -11.01
N LEU A 166 1.19 5.99 -10.07
CA LEU A 166 0.74 4.77 -9.40
C LEU A 166 0.06 3.81 -10.38
N ARG A 167 -0.73 4.31 -11.34
CA ARG A 167 -1.28 3.47 -12.42
C ARG A 167 -0.19 2.85 -13.28
N GLN A 168 0.88 3.56 -13.59
CA GLN A 168 2.01 3.00 -14.32
C GLN A 168 2.65 1.83 -13.55
N VAL A 169 2.82 1.95 -12.24
CA VAL A 169 3.31 0.83 -11.42
C VAL A 169 2.40 -0.40 -11.56
N TRP A 170 1.08 -0.19 -11.59
CA TRP A 170 0.13 -1.27 -11.81
C TRP A 170 0.32 -1.96 -13.18
N GLU A 171 0.51 -1.18 -14.23
CA GLU A 171 0.69 -1.68 -15.59
C GLU A 171 1.99 -2.49 -15.73
N TYR A 172 3.06 -2.07 -15.06
CA TYR A 172 4.38 -2.71 -15.11
C TYR A 172 4.55 -3.91 -14.19
N LYS A 173 3.57 -4.28 -13.37
CA LYS A 173 3.68 -5.41 -12.43
C LYS A 173 4.08 -6.74 -13.08
N GLY A 174 3.74 -6.95 -14.36
CA GLY A 174 4.02 -8.17 -15.13
C GLY A 174 5.31 -8.16 -15.94
N GLU A 175 5.87 -6.99 -16.23
CA GLU A 175 7.03 -6.89 -17.14
C GLU A 175 8.38 -6.74 -16.42
N GLY A 176 8.41 -6.97 -15.11
CA GLY A 176 9.62 -6.79 -14.32
C GLY A 176 10.05 -5.33 -14.29
N ILE A 177 10.07 -4.71 -13.13
CA ILE A 177 10.72 -3.41 -12.95
C ILE A 177 12.16 -3.63 -13.44
N PRO A 178 12.63 -2.91 -14.47
CA PRO A 178 14.01 -3.06 -14.91
C PRO A 178 14.91 -2.83 -13.71
N ALA A 179 15.86 -3.72 -13.48
CA ALA A 179 16.86 -3.59 -12.42
C ALA A 179 17.82 -2.41 -12.69
N LYS A 180 17.27 -1.27 -13.06
CA LYS A 180 17.99 -0.01 -13.32
C LYS A 180 17.16 1.13 -12.72
N LEU A 181 17.25 1.21 -11.44
CA LEU A 181 17.20 2.45 -10.69
C LEU A 181 18.48 2.59 -9.91
#